data_0045e9ad07188fcb1f98ec6d3df15702
#
_entry.id   0045e9ad07188fcb1f98ec6d3df15702
#
_cell.length_a   1.000
_cell.length_b   1.000
_cell.length_c   1.000
_cell.angle_alpha   90.00
_cell.angle_beta   90.00
_cell.angle_gamma   90.00
#
_symmetry.space_group_name_H-M   'P 1'
#
loop_
_entity.id
_entity.type
_entity.pdbx_description
1 polymer ?
#
loop_
_entity_poly.entity_id
_entity_poly.type
_entity_poly.pdbx_seq_one_letter_code
_entity_poly.pdbx_strand_id
1 'polypeptide(L)'
;MSEPAASPNSEGGFVSHLIELRNRTAYALGAVGAVFILLMIVPGSNQVYALIAQPLMDVLPPGMSMIATEVVSPFLTPLKFTLAAAVTLTIPFLLYQIWAFVAPGLYKKEKGMVIPLLVSSVLLFYAGMAFAYFVVFPAVFKTLIVFLPPGVQMMTDIKAYLDFVFSMFFAFGIAFEVPVAVVILSVTGMVNPESLAEKRAYVFLGAFVVAAVLTPPDVASQVMLAVPMYLLFEVGLFVARRLHRRRKASEEAGDKPLTDAEMTAMLDSHEKENPAGVKRKK
;
A
#
# COMPACT_ATOMS: atom_id res chain seq x y z
N MET A 1 -49.37 -8.93 17.84
CA MET A 1 -48.34 -8.72 16.81
C MET A 1 -47.42 -7.64 17.32
N SER A 2 -46.31 -8.05 17.94
CA SER A 2 -45.34 -7.11 18.54
C SER A 2 -44.20 -6.95 17.52
N GLU A 3 -44.02 -5.70 17.01
CA GLU A 3 -42.88 -5.35 16.18
C GLU A 3 -41.59 -5.56 16.99
N PRO A 4 -40.53 -6.16 16.38
CA PRO A 4 -39.23 -6.21 17.02
C PRO A 4 -38.61 -4.81 17.00
N ALA A 5 -38.43 -4.22 18.18
CA ALA A 5 -37.69 -2.97 18.35
C ALA A 5 -36.31 -3.09 17.75
N ALA A 6 -36.01 -2.29 16.73
CA ALA A 6 -34.70 -2.12 16.15
C ALA A 6 -33.70 -1.69 17.24
N SER A 7 -32.62 -2.42 17.40
CA SER A 7 -31.60 -2.15 18.41
C SER A 7 -30.88 -0.83 18.14
N PRO A 8 -30.85 0.13 19.08
CA PRO A 8 -30.28 1.47 18.88
C PRO A 8 -28.75 1.52 18.73
N ASN A 9 -28.06 0.38 18.86
CA ASN A 9 -26.58 0.32 18.90
C ASN A 9 -25.88 0.20 17.54
N SER A 10 -26.59 -0.12 16.47
CA SER A 10 -25.97 -0.27 15.14
C SER A 10 -25.80 1.06 14.38
N GLU A 11 -26.74 2.00 14.55
CA GLU A 11 -26.67 3.30 13.88
C GLU A 11 -25.59 4.22 14.47
N GLY A 12 -25.39 4.18 15.79
CA GLY A 12 -24.34 4.96 16.46
C GLY A 12 -22.93 4.55 16.06
N GLY A 13 -22.69 3.25 15.80
CA GLY A 13 -21.39 2.73 15.36
C GLY A 13 -21.03 3.15 13.93
N PHE A 14 -21.98 3.13 13.01
CA PHE A 14 -21.75 3.53 11.62
C PHE A 14 -21.49 5.05 11.50
N VAL A 15 -22.29 5.87 12.17
CA VAL A 15 -22.12 7.33 12.17
C VAL A 15 -20.78 7.73 12.80
N SER A 16 -20.37 7.09 13.91
CA SER A 16 -19.07 7.38 14.54
C SER A 16 -17.90 7.03 13.60
N HIS A 17 -18.01 5.94 12.84
CA HIS A 17 -16.98 5.55 11.86
C HIS A 17 -16.89 6.53 10.68
N LEU A 18 -18.02 7.06 10.21
CA LEU A 18 -18.03 8.11 9.19
C LEU A 18 -17.42 9.43 9.69
N ILE A 19 -17.69 9.81 10.94
CA ILE A 19 -17.08 11.00 11.57
C ILE A 19 -15.55 10.80 11.70
N GLU A 20 -15.11 9.61 12.09
CA GLU A 20 -13.68 9.27 12.14
C GLU A 20 -13.02 9.38 10.76
N LEU A 21 -13.64 8.79 9.72
CA LEU A 21 -13.15 8.88 8.33
C LEU A 21 -13.01 10.35 7.90
N ARG A 22 -14.02 11.17 8.12
CA ARG A 22 -13.99 12.60 7.80
C ARG A 22 -12.82 13.30 8.49
N ASN A 23 -12.64 13.08 9.78
CA ASN A 23 -11.60 13.74 10.56
C ASN A 23 -10.21 13.30 10.09
N ARG A 24 -9.99 12.00 9.84
CA ARG A 24 -8.72 11.48 9.33
C ARG A 24 -8.40 12.01 7.93
N THR A 25 -9.41 12.11 7.06
CA THR A 25 -9.24 12.71 5.73
C THR A 25 -8.90 14.20 5.83
N ALA A 26 -9.53 14.93 6.75
CA ALA A 26 -9.20 16.33 6.99
C ALA A 26 -7.76 16.52 7.50
N TYR A 27 -7.30 15.67 8.42
CA TYR A 27 -5.89 15.68 8.86
C TYR A 27 -4.91 15.34 7.74
N ALA A 28 -5.24 14.35 6.90
CA ALA A 28 -4.44 13.96 5.75
C ALA A 28 -4.29 15.13 4.76
N LEU A 29 -5.41 15.75 4.36
CA LEU A 29 -5.41 16.90 3.46
C LEU A 29 -4.70 18.11 4.09
N GLY A 30 -4.90 18.36 5.38
CA GLY A 30 -4.22 19.42 6.11
C GLY A 30 -2.69 19.25 6.13
N ALA A 31 -2.22 18.01 6.35
CA ALA A 31 -0.80 17.70 6.32
C ALA A 31 -0.19 17.90 4.92
N VAL A 32 -0.85 17.41 3.86
CA VAL A 32 -0.42 17.64 2.47
C VAL A 32 -0.39 19.14 2.16
N GLY A 33 -1.44 19.89 2.55
CA GLY A 33 -1.49 21.33 2.36
C GLY A 33 -0.38 22.09 3.08
N ALA A 34 -0.07 21.70 4.33
CA ALA A 34 1.01 22.31 5.10
C ALA A 34 2.38 22.06 4.45
N VAL A 35 2.66 20.81 4.04
CA VAL A 35 3.92 20.47 3.35
C VAL A 35 3.99 21.15 1.97
N PHE A 36 2.88 21.24 1.25
CA PHE A 36 2.81 21.97 -0.03
C PHE A 36 3.17 23.46 0.14
N ILE A 37 2.57 24.13 1.12
CA ILE A 37 2.87 25.54 1.40
C ILE A 37 4.34 25.69 1.82
N LEU A 38 4.85 24.79 2.66
CA LEU A 38 6.25 24.79 3.06
C LEU A 38 7.18 24.67 1.84
N LEU A 39 6.93 23.73 0.93
CA LEU A 39 7.73 23.53 -0.28
C LEU A 39 7.61 24.70 -1.27
N MET A 40 6.49 25.39 -1.30
CA MET A 40 6.30 26.62 -2.09
C MET A 40 7.19 27.75 -1.59
N ILE A 41 7.45 27.83 -0.28
CA ILE A 41 8.28 28.86 0.35
C ILE A 41 9.75 28.46 0.32
N VAL A 42 10.05 27.22 0.70
CA VAL A 42 11.42 26.68 0.81
C VAL A 42 11.42 25.22 0.33
N PRO A 43 12.09 24.90 -0.77
CA PRO A 43 13.00 25.71 -1.60
C PRO A 43 12.32 26.56 -2.67
N GLY A 44 11.01 26.43 -2.89
CA GLY A 44 10.25 27.07 -3.94
C GLY A 44 9.96 26.12 -5.12
N SER A 45 8.83 26.34 -5.81
CA SER A 45 8.30 25.43 -6.83
C SER A 45 9.26 25.18 -8.00
N ASN A 46 10.04 26.17 -8.41
CA ASN A 46 11.01 26.01 -9.50
C ASN A 46 12.20 25.13 -9.11
N GLN A 47 12.65 25.20 -7.85
CA GLN A 47 13.73 24.34 -7.36
C GLN A 47 13.26 22.91 -7.11
N VAL A 48 12.03 22.72 -6.61
CA VAL A 48 11.40 21.39 -6.51
C VAL A 48 11.28 20.77 -7.90
N TYR A 49 10.82 21.53 -8.90
CA TYR A 49 10.78 21.07 -10.28
C TYR A 49 12.16 20.65 -10.79
N ALA A 50 13.19 21.49 -10.64
CA ALA A 50 14.54 21.21 -11.11
C ALA A 50 15.10 19.93 -10.48
N LEU A 51 14.90 19.74 -9.16
CA LEU A 51 15.36 18.55 -8.43
C LEU A 51 14.71 17.25 -8.96
N ILE A 52 13.42 17.29 -9.29
CA ILE A 52 12.68 16.11 -9.76
C ILE A 52 12.87 15.88 -11.26
N ALA A 53 13.04 16.93 -12.04
CA ALA A 53 13.23 16.85 -13.49
C ALA A 53 14.67 16.52 -13.90
N GLN A 54 15.66 16.90 -13.10
CA GLN A 54 17.08 16.73 -13.42
C GLN A 54 17.47 15.28 -13.76
N PRO A 55 17.11 14.28 -12.97
CA PRO A 55 17.47 12.89 -13.27
C PRO A 55 16.87 12.37 -14.57
N LEU A 56 15.79 12.97 -15.04
CA LEU A 56 15.22 12.67 -16.35
C LEU A 56 16.01 13.38 -17.45
N MET A 57 16.35 14.65 -17.24
CA MET A 57 17.16 15.40 -18.20
C MET A 57 18.49 14.68 -18.48
N ASP A 58 19.02 13.97 -17.48
CA ASP A 58 20.25 13.16 -17.59
C ASP A 58 20.06 11.87 -18.43
N VAL A 59 18.83 11.37 -18.57
CA VAL A 59 18.52 10.17 -19.38
C VAL A 59 18.14 10.54 -20.82
N LEU A 60 17.76 11.80 -21.08
CA LEU A 60 17.43 12.25 -22.43
C LEU A 60 18.67 12.22 -23.33
N PRO A 61 18.54 11.77 -24.60
CA PRO A 61 19.62 11.82 -25.58
C PRO A 61 20.18 13.22 -25.73
N PRO A 62 21.49 13.38 -26.02
CA PRO A 62 22.10 14.69 -26.24
C PRO A 62 21.39 15.48 -27.31
N GLY A 63 21.04 16.74 -27.02
CA GLY A 63 20.33 17.63 -27.95
C GLY A 63 18.81 17.56 -27.88
N MET A 64 18.22 16.69 -27.01
CA MET A 64 16.79 16.72 -26.70
C MET A 64 16.54 17.64 -25.51
N SER A 65 15.49 18.47 -25.64
CA SER A 65 14.99 19.32 -24.55
C SER A 65 13.49 19.12 -24.41
N MET A 66 12.98 19.37 -23.21
CA MET A 66 11.54 19.44 -23.02
C MET A 66 10.98 20.73 -23.59
N ILE A 67 9.78 20.66 -24.17
CA ILE A 67 9.04 21.80 -24.68
C ILE A 67 7.80 22.05 -23.86
N ALA A 68 7.33 23.27 -23.83
CA ALA A 68 6.03 23.64 -23.26
C ALA A 68 5.09 23.98 -24.41
N THR A 69 4.11 23.15 -24.66
CA THR A 69 3.16 23.34 -25.77
C THR A 69 1.97 24.22 -25.35
N GLU A 70 1.64 24.24 -24.06
CA GLU A 70 0.56 25.08 -23.52
C GLU A 70 1.14 26.35 -22.89
N VAL A 71 0.50 27.50 -23.11
CA VAL A 71 0.93 28.81 -22.58
C VAL A 71 1.02 28.84 -21.05
N VAL A 72 0.14 28.11 -20.36
CA VAL A 72 0.04 28.09 -18.89
C VAL A 72 0.92 26.99 -18.28
N SER A 73 1.38 26.05 -19.08
CA SER A 73 2.19 24.90 -18.65
C SER A 73 3.45 25.29 -17.86
N PRO A 74 4.27 26.29 -18.27
CA PRO A 74 5.45 26.69 -17.51
C PRO A 74 5.16 27.16 -16.08
N PHE A 75 3.95 27.69 -15.83
CA PHE A 75 3.53 28.12 -14.50
C PHE A 75 2.90 26.96 -13.70
N LEU A 76 1.96 26.22 -14.31
CA LEU A 76 1.23 25.17 -13.59
C LEU A 76 2.08 23.93 -13.34
N THR A 77 3.05 23.63 -14.20
CA THR A 77 3.85 22.41 -14.08
C THR A 77 4.71 22.39 -12.80
N PRO A 78 5.51 23.45 -12.48
CA PRO A 78 6.23 23.49 -11.20
C PRO A 78 5.30 23.40 -9.97
N LEU A 79 4.12 24.00 -10.07
CA LEU A 79 3.11 23.92 -8.99
C LEU A 79 2.61 22.50 -8.77
N LYS A 80 2.28 21.77 -9.85
CA LYS A 80 1.87 20.36 -9.79
C LYS A 80 2.99 19.47 -9.26
N PHE A 81 4.25 19.71 -9.67
CA PHE A 81 5.41 19.00 -9.12
C PHE A 81 5.54 19.21 -7.62
N THR A 82 5.37 20.44 -7.16
CA THR A 82 5.42 20.76 -5.73
C THR A 82 4.30 20.05 -4.96
N LEU A 83 3.09 20.03 -5.52
CA LEU A 83 1.97 19.30 -4.91
C LEU A 83 2.25 17.78 -4.82
N ALA A 84 2.76 17.20 -5.89
CA ALA A 84 3.08 15.78 -5.89
C ALA A 84 4.25 15.43 -4.97
N ALA A 85 5.27 16.30 -4.89
CA ALA A 85 6.34 16.19 -3.88
C ALA A 85 5.77 16.28 -2.46
N ALA A 86 4.83 17.19 -2.21
CA ALA A 86 4.16 17.32 -0.92
C ALA A 86 3.39 16.05 -0.56
N VAL A 87 2.62 15.48 -1.49
CA VAL A 87 1.94 14.20 -1.29
C VAL A 87 2.96 13.10 -0.98
N THR A 88 4.03 12.99 -1.79
CA THR A 88 5.08 11.98 -1.61
C THR A 88 5.74 12.07 -0.24
N LEU A 89 6.13 13.26 0.21
CA LEU A 89 6.73 13.46 1.53
C LEU A 89 5.75 13.17 2.67
N THR A 90 4.45 13.32 2.42
CA THR A 90 3.41 13.08 3.41
C THR A 90 2.95 11.62 3.45
N ILE A 91 3.40 10.74 2.53
CA ILE A 91 3.02 9.32 2.47
C ILE A 91 3.08 8.61 3.83
N PRO A 92 4.13 8.74 4.66
CA PRO A 92 4.17 8.08 5.96
C PRO A 92 3.01 8.47 6.86
N PHE A 93 2.62 9.74 6.84
CA PHE A 93 1.48 10.23 7.60
C PHE A 93 0.14 9.79 6.99
N LEU A 94 0.03 9.78 5.65
CA LEU A 94 -1.17 9.29 4.94
C LEU A 94 -1.40 7.80 5.24
N LEU A 95 -0.38 6.98 5.13
CA LEU A 95 -0.44 5.57 5.47
C LEU A 95 -0.78 5.36 6.95
N TYR A 96 -0.20 6.16 7.86
CA TYR A 96 -0.58 6.14 9.26
C TYR A 96 -2.08 6.43 9.47
N GLN A 97 -2.66 7.41 8.77
CA GLN A 97 -4.10 7.70 8.88
C GLN A 97 -4.97 6.54 8.36
N ILE A 98 -4.56 5.91 7.26
CA ILE A 98 -5.24 4.72 6.72
C ILE A 98 -5.15 3.57 7.73
N TRP A 99 -3.95 3.28 8.25
CA TRP A 99 -3.73 2.23 9.24
C TRP A 99 -4.49 2.46 10.54
N ALA A 100 -4.51 3.68 11.03
CA ALA A 100 -5.25 4.04 12.23
C ALA A 100 -6.77 3.91 12.05
N PHE A 101 -7.28 4.05 10.80
CA PHE A 101 -8.68 3.79 10.47
C PHE A 101 -8.99 2.29 10.41
N VAL A 102 -8.06 1.48 9.90
CA VAL A 102 -8.21 0.03 9.77
C VAL A 102 -7.96 -0.71 11.10
N ALA A 103 -7.08 -0.18 11.95
CA ALA A 103 -6.65 -0.81 13.20
C ALA A 103 -7.79 -1.21 14.19
N PRO A 104 -8.89 -0.45 14.34
CA PRO A 104 -10.01 -0.87 15.18
C PRO A 104 -10.66 -2.18 14.73
N GLY A 105 -10.61 -2.50 13.43
CA GLY A 105 -11.13 -3.75 12.86
C GLY A 105 -10.25 -4.98 13.12
N LEU A 106 -9.01 -4.81 13.60
CA LEU A 106 -8.14 -5.93 13.94
C LEU A 106 -8.47 -6.51 15.33
N TYR A 107 -8.41 -7.83 15.44
CA TYR A 107 -8.58 -8.50 16.74
C TYR A 107 -7.55 -7.98 17.76
N LYS A 108 -7.95 -7.95 19.06
CA LYS A 108 -7.08 -7.42 20.15
C LYS A 108 -5.69 -8.07 20.20
N LYS A 109 -5.56 -9.34 19.79
CA LYS A 109 -4.30 -10.10 19.74
C LYS A 109 -3.37 -9.66 18.60
N GLU A 110 -3.90 -8.97 17.57
CA GLU A 110 -3.19 -8.62 16.34
C GLU A 110 -2.74 -7.15 16.32
N LYS A 111 -3.13 -6.35 17.33
CA LYS A 111 -2.74 -4.94 17.44
C LYS A 111 -1.22 -4.71 17.47
N GLY A 112 -0.45 -5.67 17.94
CA GLY A 112 1.02 -5.61 17.92
C GLY A 112 1.64 -5.65 16.53
N MET A 113 0.88 -6.10 15.49
CA MET A 113 1.34 -6.13 14.10
C MET A 113 1.12 -4.80 13.35
N VAL A 114 0.37 -3.85 13.91
CA VAL A 114 0.05 -2.58 13.23
C VAL A 114 1.32 -1.77 12.95
N ILE A 115 2.21 -1.64 13.92
CA ILE A 115 3.46 -0.86 13.76
C ILE A 115 4.40 -1.50 12.72
N PRO A 116 4.74 -2.81 12.80
CA PRO A 116 5.54 -3.47 11.77
C PRO A 116 4.93 -3.37 10.36
N LEU A 117 3.61 -3.51 10.25
CA LEU A 117 2.91 -3.39 8.98
C LEU A 117 2.94 -1.95 8.45
N LEU A 118 2.74 -0.94 9.30
CA LEU A 118 2.87 0.47 8.91
C LEU A 118 4.28 0.78 8.41
N VAL A 119 5.31 0.34 9.12
CA VAL A 119 6.71 0.55 8.70
C VAL A 119 6.98 -0.14 7.37
N SER A 120 6.50 -1.39 7.20
CA SER A 120 6.66 -2.11 5.93
C SER A 120 5.91 -1.42 4.79
N SER A 121 4.69 -0.91 5.00
CA SER A 121 3.95 -0.11 4.02
C SER A 121 4.74 1.11 3.56
N VAL A 122 5.23 1.92 4.49
CA VAL A 122 6.03 3.12 4.14
C VAL A 122 7.27 2.74 3.32
N LEU A 123 7.99 1.69 3.75
CA LEU A 123 9.19 1.22 3.04
C LEU A 123 8.85 0.66 1.66
N LEU A 124 7.78 -0.15 1.54
CA LEU A 124 7.36 -0.71 0.27
C LEU A 124 6.87 0.37 -0.69
N PHE A 125 6.10 1.35 -0.22
CA PHE A 125 5.66 2.46 -1.06
C PHE A 125 6.83 3.21 -1.69
N TYR A 126 7.81 3.61 -0.87
CA TYR A 126 9.01 4.28 -1.41
C TYR A 126 9.89 3.35 -2.26
N ALA A 127 9.95 2.07 -1.95
CA ALA A 127 10.61 1.07 -2.80
C ALA A 127 9.92 0.95 -4.16
N GLY A 128 8.58 1.03 -4.20
CA GLY A 128 7.80 1.07 -5.43
C GLY A 128 8.10 2.30 -6.29
N MET A 129 8.17 3.48 -5.67
CA MET A 129 8.58 4.71 -6.37
C MET A 129 10.03 4.62 -6.89
N ALA A 130 10.94 4.12 -6.07
CA ALA A 130 12.33 3.89 -6.46
C ALA A 130 12.45 2.88 -7.61
N PHE A 131 11.65 1.80 -7.58
CA PHE A 131 11.58 0.84 -8.66
C PHE A 131 11.08 1.48 -9.97
N ALA A 132 10.02 2.29 -9.90
CA ALA A 132 9.54 3.04 -11.06
C ALA A 132 10.64 3.93 -11.63
N TYR A 133 11.37 4.63 -10.77
CA TYR A 133 12.41 5.58 -11.17
C TYR A 133 13.64 4.91 -11.78
N PHE A 134 14.21 3.90 -11.12
CA PHE A 134 15.47 3.29 -11.51
C PHE A 134 15.33 2.16 -12.53
N VAL A 135 14.17 1.51 -12.60
CA VAL A 135 13.96 0.33 -13.45
C VAL A 135 12.98 0.63 -14.57
N VAL A 136 11.77 1.12 -14.22
CA VAL A 136 10.70 1.26 -15.21
C VAL A 136 10.96 2.40 -16.18
N PHE A 137 11.32 3.59 -15.71
CA PHE A 137 11.55 4.74 -16.59
C PHE A 137 12.65 4.49 -17.62
N PRO A 138 13.87 4.06 -17.23
CA PRO A 138 14.91 3.78 -18.23
C PRO A 138 14.47 2.73 -19.24
N ALA A 139 13.71 1.74 -18.81
CA ALA A 139 13.25 0.68 -19.68
C ALA A 139 12.18 1.16 -20.68
N VAL A 140 11.16 1.90 -20.19
CA VAL A 140 10.12 2.48 -21.06
C VAL A 140 10.72 3.45 -22.05
N PHE A 141 11.60 4.38 -21.61
CA PHE A 141 12.23 5.35 -22.52
C PHE A 141 13.12 4.69 -23.57
N LYS A 142 13.90 3.67 -23.19
CA LYS A 142 14.69 2.89 -24.18
C LYS A 142 13.77 2.26 -25.22
N THR A 143 12.66 1.66 -24.80
CA THR A 143 11.70 1.05 -25.71
C THR A 143 11.11 2.08 -26.67
N LEU A 144 10.68 3.26 -26.17
CA LEU A 144 10.13 4.33 -26.99
C LEU A 144 11.13 4.85 -28.03
N ILE A 145 12.42 4.99 -27.65
CA ILE A 145 13.48 5.44 -28.55
C ILE A 145 13.73 4.44 -29.69
N VAL A 146 13.70 3.13 -29.38
CA VAL A 146 13.91 2.05 -30.38
C VAL A 146 12.81 2.07 -31.44
N PHE A 147 11.58 2.42 -31.07
CA PHE A 147 10.45 2.51 -32.01
C PHE A 147 10.36 3.85 -32.74
N LEU A 148 11.30 4.79 -32.53
CA LEU A 148 11.26 6.08 -33.18
C LEU A 148 11.62 5.93 -34.68
N PRO A 149 10.76 6.40 -35.63
CA PRO A 149 11.05 6.34 -37.04
C PRO A 149 12.31 7.18 -37.39
N PRO A 150 13.08 6.80 -38.43
CA PRO A 150 14.22 7.59 -38.89
C PRO A 150 13.81 9.04 -39.23
N GLY A 151 14.58 10.02 -38.73
CA GLY A 151 14.32 11.44 -38.98
C GLY A 151 13.29 12.11 -38.07
N VAL A 152 12.68 11.36 -37.11
CA VAL A 152 11.79 11.92 -36.10
C VAL A 152 12.59 12.21 -34.82
N GLN A 153 12.48 13.42 -34.30
CA GLN A 153 13.05 13.82 -33.02
C GLN A 153 11.96 13.77 -31.95
N MET A 154 12.27 13.17 -30.79
CA MET A 154 11.38 13.14 -29.66
C MET A 154 11.46 14.46 -28.89
N MET A 155 10.44 15.29 -29.01
CA MET A 155 10.28 16.54 -28.25
C MET A 155 9.18 16.30 -27.20
N THR A 156 9.57 15.99 -25.97
CA THR A 156 8.62 15.66 -24.92
C THR A 156 8.02 16.92 -24.31
N ASP A 157 6.70 17.03 -24.30
CA ASP A 157 6.00 18.10 -23.58
C ASP A 157 6.15 17.93 -22.07
N ILE A 158 6.49 19.03 -21.38
CA ILE A 158 6.77 19.05 -19.93
C ILE A 158 5.57 18.59 -19.08
N LYS A 159 4.34 18.89 -19.50
CA LYS A 159 3.13 18.48 -18.80
C LYS A 159 2.84 16.99 -19.01
N ALA A 160 2.91 16.52 -20.26
CA ALA A 160 2.69 15.10 -20.58
C ALA A 160 3.70 14.20 -19.87
N TYR A 161 4.95 14.64 -19.85
CA TYR A 161 6.00 13.95 -19.10
C TYR A 161 5.68 13.87 -17.60
N LEU A 162 5.33 14.99 -17.00
CA LEU A 162 4.97 15.07 -15.59
C LEU A 162 3.80 14.14 -15.24
N ASP A 163 2.74 14.19 -16.03
CA ASP A 163 1.56 13.37 -15.82
C ASP A 163 1.91 11.86 -15.92
N PHE A 164 2.82 11.50 -16.85
CA PHE A 164 3.35 10.14 -16.94
C PHE A 164 4.16 9.73 -15.71
N VAL A 165 5.12 10.55 -15.28
CA VAL A 165 5.98 10.26 -14.12
C VAL A 165 5.15 10.06 -12.84
N PHE A 166 4.19 10.94 -12.60
CA PHE A 166 3.35 10.81 -11.43
C PHE A 166 2.45 9.61 -11.47
N SER A 167 1.83 9.34 -12.62
CA SER A 167 1.02 8.14 -12.79
C SER A 167 1.81 6.88 -12.46
N MET A 168 3.07 6.81 -12.91
CA MET A 168 3.97 5.68 -12.63
C MET A 168 4.37 5.61 -11.16
N PHE A 169 4.75 6.73 -10.54
CA PHE A 169 5.14 6.74 -9.13
C PHE A 169 4.01 6.26 -8.22
N PHE A 170 2.81 6.80 -8.42
CA PHE A 170 1.66 6.39 -7.62
C PHE A 170 1.22 4.97 -7.93
N ALA A 171 1.23 4.56 -9.20
CA ALA A 171 0.86 3.21 -9.59
C ALA A 171 1.79 2.16 -8.96
N PHE A 172 3.12 2.36 -9.03
CA PHE A 172 4.06 1.44 -8.41
C PHE A 172 4.09 1.58 -6.89
N GLY A 173 3.96 2.79 -6.34
CA GLY A 173 3.79 2.97 -4.89
C GLY A 173 2.61 2.16 -4.35
N ILE A 174 1.45 2.26 -4.98
CA ILE A 174 0.25 1.51 -4.61
C ILE A 174 0.40 0.01 -4.91
N ALA A 175 1.02 -0.37 -6.04
CA ALA A 175 1.24 -1.77 -6.37
C ALA A 175 2.15 -2.48 -5.35
N PHE A 176 3.12 -1.78 -4.80
CA PHE A 176 3.99 -2.29 -3.75
C PHE A 176 3.27 -2.44 -2.39
N GLU A 177 2.10 -1.82 -2.19
CA GLU A 177 1.23 -2.08 -1.04
C GLU A 177 0.43 -3.39 -1.16
N VAL A 178 0.32 -3.98 -2.35
CA VAL A 178 -0.43 -5.23 -2.57
C VAL A 178 0.02 -6.36 -1.62
N PRO A 179 1.32 -6.63 -1.39
CA PRO A 179 1.75 -7.66 -0.44
C PRO A 179 1.21 -7.40 0.97
N VAL A 180 1.26 -6.15 1.42
CA VAL A 180 0.77 -5.75 2.75
C VAL A 180 -0.74 -5.91 2.83
N ALA A 181 -1.48 -5.46 1.81
CA ALA A 181 -2.93 -5.62 1.73
C ALA A 181 -3.35 -7.10 1.78
N VAL A 182 -2.68 -7.98 1.05
CA VAL A 182 -2.93 -9.43 1.07
C VAL A 182 -2.69 -10.02 2.45
N VAL A 183 -1.60 -9.64 3.12
CA VAL A 183 -1.30 -10.09 4.48
C VAL A 183 -2.36 -9.64 5.47
N ILE A 184 -2.77 -8.37 5.41
CA ILE A 184 -3.82 -7.83 6.31
C ILE A 184 -5.13 -8.56 6.13
N LEU A 185 -5.61 -8.67 4.88
CA LEU A 185 -6.87 -9.35 4.56
C LEU A 185 -6.86 -10.81 5.01
N SER A 186 -5.70 -11.45 4.98
CA SER A 186 -5.54 -12.82 5.48
C SER A 186 -5.52 -12.90 7.00
N VAL A 187 -4.79 -12.00 7.68
CA VAL A 187 -4.68 -11.98 9.15
C VAL A 187 -6.01 -11.60 9.80
N THR A 188 -6.74 -10.65 9.21
CA THR A 188 -8.10 -10.29 9.68
C THR A 188 -9.15 -11.38 9.44
N GLY A 189 -8.79 -12.44 8.68
CA GLY A 189 -9.72 -13.51 8.33
C GLY A 189 -10.76 -13.12 7.28
N MET A 190 -10.65 -11.91 6.69
CA MET A 190 -11.56 -11.46 5.63
C MET A 190 -11.40 -12.27 4.35
N VAL A 191 -10.18 -12.73 4.08
CA VAL A 191 -9.87 -13.51 2.88
C VAL A 191 -8.98 -14.69 3.26
N ASN A 192 -9.36 -15.89 2.78
CA ASN A 192 -8.53 -17.08 2.91
C ASN A 192 -7.40 -17.04 1.86
N PRO A 193 -6.12 -17.20 2.24
CA PRO A 193 -5.00 -17.22 1.29
C PRO A 193 -5.12 -18.31 0.21
N GLU A 194 -5.75 -19.44 0.52
CA GLU A 194 -5.99 -20.50 -0.46
C GLU A 194 -6.98 -20.06 -1.55
N SER A 195 -8.10 -19.43 -1.17
CA SER A 195 -9.08 -18.89 -2.12
C SER A 195 -8.49 -17.76 -2.97
N LEU A 196 -7.57 -16.97 -2.40
CA LEU A 196 -6.88 -15.92 -3.14
C LEU A 196 -5.92 -16.52 -4.19
N ALA A 197 -5.30 -17.64 -3.85
CA ALA A 197 -4.44 -18.37 -4.78
C ALA A 197 -5.19 -18.97 -5.97
N GLU A 198 -6.44 -19.38 -5.79
CA GLU A 198 -7.29 -19.86 -6.88
C GLU A 198 -7.62 -18.74 -7.89
N LYS A 199 -7.60 -17.49 -7.44
CA LYS A 199 -7.89 -16.30 -8.24
C LYS A 199 -6.67 -15.67 -8.91
N ARG A 200 -5.53 -16.35 -8.95
CA ARG A 200 -4.28 -15.87 -9.58
C ARG A 200 -4.47 -15.35 -11.00
N ALA A 201 -5.25 -16.05 -11.83
CA ALA A 201 -5.52 -15.66 -13.20
C ALA A 201 -6.20 -14.28 -13.29
N TYR A 202 -7.13 -13.98 -12.37
CA TYR A 202 -7.80 -12.68 -12.33
C TYR A 202 -6.85 -11.56 -11.86
N VAL A 203 -5.97 -11.86 -10.92
CA VAL A 203 -4.95 -10.88 -10.47
C VAL A 203 -3.95 -10.60 -11.58
N PHE A 204 -3.51 -11.65 -12.29
CA PHE A 204 -2.65 -11.51 -13.46
C PHE A 204 -3.30 -10.64 -14.55
N LEU A 205 -4.55 -10.94 -14.90
CA LEU A 205 -5.32 -10.15 -15.85
C LEU A 205 -5.49 -8.69 -15.37
N GLY A 206 -5.80 -8.49 -14.09
CA GLY A 206 -5.93 -7.17 -13.48
C GLY A 206 -4.65 -6.36 -13.56
N ALA A 207 -3.48 -6.99 -13.34
CA ALA A 207 -2.18 -6.34 -13.49
C ALA A 207 -1.94 -5.85 -14.92
N PHE A 208 -2.33 -6.66 -15.93
CA PHE A 208 -2.25 -6.25 -17.34
C PHE A 208 -3.22 -5.13 -17.70
N VAL A 209 -4.44 -5.14 -17.15
CA VAL A 209 -5.40 -4.05 -17.34
C VAL A 209 -4.87 -2.74 -16.76
N VAL A 210 -4.32 -2.77 -15.54
CA VAL A 210 -3.70 -1.59 -14.92
C VAL A 210 -2.52 -1.11 -15.75
N ALA A 211 -1.65 -2.02 -16.18
CA ALA A 211 -0.52 -1.68 -17.04
C ALA A 211 -0.96 -1.03 -18.36
N ALA A 212 -2.02 -1.54 -19.01
CA ALA A 212 -2.55 -0.98 -20.25
C ALA A 212 -3.12 0.45 -20.12
N VAL A 213 -3.63 0.79 -18.93
CA VAL A 213 -4.12 2.15 -18.65
C VAL A 213 -2.96 3.13 -18.42
N LEU A 214 -1.85 2.65 -17.87
CA LEU A 214 -0.73 3.46 -17.44
C LEU A 214 0.33 3.68 -18.54
N THR A 215 0.44 2.74 -19.49
CA THR A 215 1.44 2.80 -20.57
C THR A 215 0.80 3.07 -21.92
N PRO A 216 1.57 3.63 -22.87
CA PRO A 216 1.19 3.58 -24.28
C PRO A 216 0.83 2.13 -24.68
N PRO A 217 -0.05 1.93 -25.67
CA PRO A 217 -0.52 0.59 -26.06
C PRO A 217 0.59 -0.19 -26.81
N ASP A 218 1.66 -0.52 -26.10
CA ASP A 218 2.73 -1.40 -26.55
C ASP A 218 2.91 -2.59 -25.61
N VAL A 219 3.11 -3.76 -26.19
CA VAL A 219 3.19 -5.03 -25.46
C VAL A 219 4.41 -5.09 -24.53
N ALA A 220 5.54 -4.49 -24.94
CA ALA A 220 6.78 -4.55 -24.19
C ALA A 220 6.67 -3.78 -22.87
N SER A 221 6.23 -2.51 -22.91
CA SER A 221 6.02 -1.68 -21.72
C SER A 221 4.92 -2.27 -20.82
N GLN A 222 3.84 -2.78 -21.42
CA GLN A 222 2.75 -3.40 -20.67
C GLN A 222 3.21 -4.63 -19.87
N VAL A 223 3.99 -5.55 -20.50
CA VAL A 223 4.55 -6.72 -19.82
C VAL A 223 5.52 -6.28 -18.73
N MET A 224 6.37 -5.29 -19.00
CA MET A 224 7.35 -4.77 -18.05
C MET A 224 6.71 -4.20 -16.78
N LEU A 225 5.50 -3.64 -16.87
CA LEU A 225 4.75 -3.18 -15.71
C LEU A 225 3.97 -4.31 -15.03
N ALA A 226 3.26 -5.14 -15.80
CA ALA A 226 2.36 -6.16 -15.26
C ALA A 226 3.12 -7.25 -14.50
N VAL A 227 4.31 -7.67 -14.98
CA VAL A 227 5.08 -8.75 -14.35
C VAL A 227 5.52 -8.40 -12.92
N PRO A 228 6.17 -7.26 -12.63
CA PRO A 228 6.49 -6.89 -11.25
C PRO A 228 5.27 -6.79 -10.34
N MET A 229 4.15 -6.24 -10.83
CA MET A 229 2.91 -6.14 -10.05
C MET A 229 2.37 -7.51 -9.67
N TYR A 230 2.38 -8.46 -10.61
CA TYR A 230 1.99 -9.83 -10.33
C TYR A 230 2.95 -10.54 -9.36
N LEU A 231 4.27 -10.35 -9.51
CA LEU A 231 5.26 -10.92 -8.59
C LEU A 231 5.08 -10.41 -7.16
N LEU A 232 4.76 -9.14 -6.99
CA LEU A 232 4.45 -8.56 -5.67
C LEU A 232 3.23 -9.23 -5.02
N PHE A 233 2.19 -9.51 -5.80
CA PHE A 233 1.04 -10.27 -5.32
C PHE A 233 1.45 -11.69 -4.86
N GLU A 234 2.29 -12.42 -5.62
CA GLU A 234 2.77 -13.74 -5.24
C GLU A 234 3.62 -13.71 -3.94
N VAL A 235 4.45 -12.68 -3.77
CA VAL A 235 5.19 -12.45 -2.52
C VAL A 235 4.23 -12.26 -1.35
N GLY A 236 3.22 -11.41 -1.51
CA GLY A 236 2.18 -11.19 -0.50
C GLY A 236 1.43 -12.46 -0.13
N LEU A 237 1.04 -13.24 -1.14
CA LEU A 237 0.36 -14.51 -0.97
C LEU A 237 1.24 -15.54 -0.24
N PHE A 238 2.52 -15.60 -0.57
CA PHE A 238 3.48 -16.48 0.11
C PHE A 238 3.60 -16.15 1.61
N VAL A 239 3.76 -14.85 1.93
CA VAL A 239 3.83 -14.38 3.32
C VAL A 239 2.52 -14.67 4.07
N ALA A 240 1.37 -14.36 3.46
CA ALA A 240 0.05 -14.60 4.04
C ALA A 240 -0.18 -16.09 4.35
N ARG A 241 0.16 -16.98 3.44
CA ARG A 241 0.08 -18.43 3.66
C ARG A 241 0.98 -18.91 4.80
N ARG A 242 2.20 -18.36 4.89
CA ARG A 242 3.12 -18.73 5.97
C ARG A 242 2.59 -18.30 7.34
N LEU A 243 2.01 -17.10 7.43
CA LEU A 243 1.39 -16.61 8.66
C LEU A 243 0.13 -17.42 9.03
N HIS A 244 -0.71 -17.70 8.06
CA HIS A 244 -1.93 -18.49 8.25
C HIS A 244 -1.63 -19.91 8.77
N ARG A 245 -0.62 -20.60 8.19
CA ARG A 245 -0.17 -21.91 8.65
C ARG A 245 0.38 -21.88 10.08
N ARG A 246 1.17 -20.85 10.43
CA ARG A 246 1.68 -20.68 11.79
C ARG A 246 0.57 -20.47 12.80
N ARG A 247 -0.45 -19.70 12.43
CA ARG A 247 -1.63 -19.47 13.27
C ARG A 247 -2.39 -20.76 13.52
N LYS A 248 -2.71 -21.52 12.46
CA LYS A 248 -3.36 -22.84 12.59
C LYS A 248 -2.57 -23.79 13.49
N ALA A 249 -1.27 -23.92 13.28
CA ALA A 249 -0.42 -24.77 14.11
C ALA A 249 -0.40 -24.33 15.58
N SER A 250 -0.50 -23.03 15.88
CA SER A 250 -0.57 -22.51 17.24
C SER A 250 -1.95 -22.78 17.89
N GLU A 251 -3.02 -22.68 17.11
CA GLU A 251 -4.38 -22.99 17.57
C GLU A 251 -4.51 -24.50 17.86
N GLU A 252 -4.03 -25.37 16.98
CA GLU A 252 -4.01 -26.83 17.17
C GLU A 252 -3.12 -27.26 18.36
N ALA A 253 -2.00 -26.55 18.62
CA ALA A 253 -1.14 -26.81 19.77
C ALA A 253 -1.78 -26.37 21.10
N GLY A 254 -2.61 -25.30 21.06
CA GLY A 254 -3.36 -24.81 22.24
C GLY A 254 -4.63 -25.62 22.56
N ASP A 255 -5.17 -26.32 21.57
CA ASP A 255 -6.41 -27.11 21.68
C ASP A 255 -6.13 -28.62 21.86
N LYS A 256 -4.85 -29.01 22.03
CA LYS A 256 -4.52 -30.39 22.40
C LYS A 256 -5.11 -30.70 23.77
N PRO A 257 -5.98 -31.72 23.89
CA PRO A 257 -6.43 -32.16 25.20
C PRO A 257 -5.19 -32.54 26.04
N LEU A 258 -5.16 -32.03 27.27
CA LEU A 258 -4.11 -32.36 28.23
C LEU A 258 -4.00 -33.89 28.31
N THR A 259 -2.80 -34.40 28.16
CA THR A 259 -2.55 -35.82 28.40
C THR A 259 -2.90 -36.15 29.86
N ASP A 260 -3.33 -37.39 30.14
CA ASP A 260 -3.67 -37.84 31.50
C ASP A 260 -2.56 -37.49 32.50
N ALA A 261 -1.30 -37.53 32.09
CA ALA A 261 -0.15 -37.16 32.92
C ALA A 261 -0.10 -35.65 33.22
N GLU A 262 -0.42 -34.77 32.23
CA GLU A 262 -0.46 -33.30 32.41
C GLU A 262 -1.68 -32.89 33.23
N MET A 263 -2.82 -33.59 33.08
CA MET A 263 -4.02 -33.37 33.88
C MET A 263 -3.77 -33.75 35.34
N THR A 264 -3.09 -34.87 35.60
CA THR A 264 -2.72 -35.30 36.93
C THR A 264 -1.74 -34.31 37.58
N ALA A 265 -0.73 -33.85 36.83
CA ALA A 265 0.23 -32.86 37.32
C ALA A 265 -0.42 -31.48 37.61
N MET A 266 -1.41 -31.04 36.83
CA MET A 266 -2.20 -29.85 37.12
C MET A 266 -3.06 -30.01 38.37
N LEU A 267 -3.71 -31.16 38.54
CA LEU A 267 -4.51 -31.46 39.73
C LEU A 267 -3.64 -31.47 40.99
N ASP A 268 -2.45 -32.09 40.93
CA ASP A 268 -1.49 -32.12 42.04
C ASP A 268 -0.94 -30.73 42.39
N SER A 269 -0.73 -29.86 41.38
CA SER A 269 -0.30 -28.48 41.61
C SER A 269 -1.39 -27.62 42.24
N HIS A 270 -2.65 -27.79 41.83
CA HIS A 270 -3.81 -27.11 42.42
C HIS A 270 -4.10 -27.61 43.85
N GLU A 271 -3.88 -28.89 44.14
CA GLU A 271 -4.04 -29.46 45.47
C GLU A 271 -2.97 -28.93 46.43
N LYS A 272 -1.75 -28.72 45.96
CA LYS A 272 -0.65 -28.08 46.73
C LYS A 272 -0.87 -26.59 46.98
N GLU A 273 -1.46 -25.87 46.05
CA GLU A 273 -1.76 -24.45 46.21
C GLU A 273 -3.00 -24.15 47.06
N ASN A 274 -3.97 -25.10 47.16
CA ASN A 274 -5.19 -24.90 47.94
C ASN A 274 -5.55 -26.11 48.82
N PRO A 275 -4.74 -26.41 49.85
CA PRO A 275 -4.95 -27.57 50.72
C PRO A 275 -6.23 -27.46 51.57
N ALA A 276 -6.88 -26.29 51.64
CA ALA A 276 -8.10 -26.07 52.44
C ALA A 276 -9.41 -26.48 51.74
N GLY A 277 -9.40 -26.71 50.42
CA GLY A 277 -10.58 -27.04 49.62
C GLY A 277 -11.06 -28.49 49.75
N VAL A 278 -10.17 -29.44 50.09
CA VAL A 278 -10.44 -30.89 50.08
C VAL A 278 -11.15 -31.36 51.37
N LYS A 279 -11.13 -30.58 52.44
CA LYS A 279 -11.71 -31.01 53.76
C LYS A 279 -13.20 -30.72 53.94
N ARG A 280 -13.93 -30.26 52.94
CA ARG A 280 -15.35 -29.87 53.05
C ARG A 280 -16.37 -30.83 52.41
N LYS A 281 -15.95 -32.04 52.01
CA LYS A 281 -16.90 -33.10 51.57
C LYS A 281 -16.58 -34.42 52.31
N LYS A 282 -16.96 -34.49 53.59
CA LYS A 282 -17.30 -35.73 54.33
C LYS A 282 -18.55 -35.48 55.13
#